data_5d51861dbf072bda8ed10d854bed5752
#
_entry.id   5d51861dbf072bda8ed10d854bed5752
#
_cell.length_a   1.000
_cell.length_b   1.000
_cell.length_c   1.000
_cell.angle_alpha   90.00
_cell.angle_beta   90.00
_cell.angle_gamma   90.00
#
_symmetry.space_group_name_H-M   'P 1'
#
loop_
_entity.id
_entity.type
_entity.pdbx_description
1 polymer ?
#
loop_
_entity_poly.entity_id
_entity_poly.type
_entity_poly.pdbx_seq_one_letter_code
_entity_poly.pdbx_strand_id
1 'polypeptide(L)'
;MQGRRESASVLIIVLWVAIGLVSIALYFANSMNYELRAADNRVNGLSAEQAIEGAARYVGYVLQNYATNGAMPDNTQFKCAAVEIGDAKFWLIGRDPDADNPTEPYFGLVDEGAKLNLNNVSTNVFQYLPGVTTDFANAIMDWRGTNGIVSLNYASLGYAAKNSPFETVDELRLVYGADITQLAGEDINRNGVLDKNEKDLNGNGELDPGLFEYVTVYTREPNFHADGSSLTNVNTASVAKMRSLLQSAGISTSYAQALTRTNANARPYSGLLKFAMACRNAGMSSDNFANICNNITTSTNTYFRNRVNVNNASVDVLTALMMGRNVDEQTAESAAQTLVTYRQQNPNNLTSVAWLVDALGNTSPVLTALAGGDVVTTHTYQFTADIAAVGAFGRGYRRVKFIFDVSDGTPKILYRQDLSRLGWALGEKARETLVAKDTQ
;
A
#
# COMPACT_ATOMS: atom_id res chain seq x y z
N MET A 1 -19.39 88.09 21.21
CA MET A 1 -19.88 86.71 20.95
C MET A 1 -19.05 85.95 19.89
N GLN A 2 -17.74 86.15 19.85
CA GLN A 2 -16.85 85.46 18.82
C GLN A 2 -16.07 84.28 19.37
N GLY A 3 -15.90 84.10 20.68
CA GLY A 3 -15.06 83.01 21.23
C GLY A 3 -15.68 81.60 21.27
N ARG A 4 -16.99 81.46 21.02
CA ARG A 4 -17.66 80.10 21.06
C ARG A 4 -17.58 79.31 19.77
N ARG A 5 -17.30 79.96 18.62
CA ARG A 5 -17.21 79.25 17.31
C ARG A 5 -15.83 78.63 17.10
N GLU A 6 -14.78 79.22 17.62
CA GLU A 6 -13.41 78.72 17.46
C GLU A 6 -13.16 77.44 18.29
N SER A 7 -13.71 77.33 19.48
CA SER A 7 -13.57 76.15 20.34
C SER A 7 -14.31 74.91 19.77
N ALA A 8 -15.43 75.10 19.06
CA ALA A 8 -16.15 74.02 18.39
C ALA A 8 -15.39 73.49 17.19
N SER A 9 -14.70 74.35 16.40
CA SER A 9 -13.88 73.96 15.28
C SER A 9 -12.66 73.13 15.70
N VAL A 10 -11.98 73.54 16.80
CA VAL A 10 -10.84 72.83 17.35
C VAL A 10 -11.22 71.41 17.83
N LEU A 11 -12.38 71.28 18.49
CA LEU A 11 -12.89 70.00 18.95
C LEU A 11 -13.14 69.05 17.82
N ILE A 12 -13.68 69.46 16.67
CA ILE A 12 -13.93 68.69 15.51
C ILE A 12 -12.60 68.19 14.89
N ILE A 13 -11.60 69.07 14.78
CA ILE A 13 -10.26 68.71 14.25
C ILE A 13 -9.61 67.66 15.15
N VAL A 14 -9.64 67.84 16.47
CA VAL A 14 -9.10 66.88 17.43
C VAL A 14 -9.79 65.53 17.33
N LEU A 15 -11.12 65.52 17.16
CA LEU A 15 -11.91 64.30 16.97
C LEU A 15 -11.51 63.57 15.69
N TRP A 16 -11.36 64.29 14.56
CA TRP A 16 -10.91 63.68 13.31
C TRP A 16 -9.49 63.10 13.39
N VAL A 17 -8.58 63.83 14.03
CA VAL A 17 -7.20 63.32 14.25
C VAL A 17 -7.23 62.10 15.16
N ALA A 18 -8.01 62.09 16.23
CA ALA A 18 -8.14 60.96 17.12
C ALA A 18 -8.72 59.71 16.42
N ILE A 19 -9.78 59.88 15.61
CA ILE A 19 -10.36 58.79 14.80
C ILE A 19 -9.34 58.28 13.78
N GLY A 20 -8.59 59.18 13.13
CA GLY A 20 -7.54 58.81 12.19
C GLY A 20 -6.43 57.97 12.84
N LEU A 21 -5.96 58.39 14.04
CA LEU A 21 -4.95 57.62 14.80
C LEU A 21 -5.46 56.26 15.26
N VAL A 22 -6.72 56.19 15.75
CA VAL A 22 -7.35 54.92 16.13
C VAL A 22 -7.49 53.99 14.91
N SER A 23 -7.90 54.53 13.77
CA SER A 23 -8.02 53.74 12.54
C SER A 23 -6.67 53.17 12.07
N ILE A 24 -5.61 53.98 12.13
CA ILE A 24 -4.23 53.52 11.82
C ILE A 24 -3.77 52.47 12.84
N ALA A 25 -4.01 52.68 14.13
CA ALA A 25 -3.63 51.71 15.17
C ALA A 25 -4.36 50.34 14.98
N LEU A 26 -5.65 50.38 14.66
CA LEU A 26 -6.43 49.16 14.35
C LEU A 26 -5.94 48.46 13.09
N TYR A 27 -5.57 49.22 12.06
CA TYR A 27 -4.98 48.66 10.82
C TYR A 27 -3.67 47.91 11.13
N PHE A 28 -2.75 48.56 11.86
CA PHE A 28 -1.49 47.90 12.24
C PHE A 28 -1.72 46.70 13.17
N ALA A 29 -2.64 46.79 14.14
CA ALA A 29 -2.97 45.68 15.02
C ALA A 29 -3.48 44.44 14.23
N ASN A 30 -4.36 44.69 13.26
CA ASN A 30 -4.83 43.61 12.37
C ASN A 30 -3.70 43.05 11.47
N SER A 31 -2.86 43.92 10.90
CA SER A 31 -1.72 43.51 10.08
C SER A 31 -0.74 42.63 10.88
N MET A 32 -0.40 43.05 12.10
CA MET A 32 0.47 42.29 13.00
C MET A 32 -0.13 40.89 13.35
N ASN A 33 -1.44 40.83 13.59
CA ASN A 33 -2.11 39.57 13.85
C ASN A 33 -2.02 38.61 12.67
N TYR A 34 -2.17 39.08 11.43
CA TYR A 34 -2.00 38.24 10.23
C TYR A 34 -0.56 37.78 10.06
N GLU A 35 0.40 38.67 10.29
CA GLU A 35 1.84 38.29 10.22
C GLU A 35 2.20 37.28 11.30
N LEU A 36 1.70 37.44 12.52
CA LEU A 36 1.93 36.49 13.61
C LEU A 36 1.37 35.08 13.25
N ARG A 37 0.13 35.02 12.76
CA ARG A 37 -0.48 33.77 12.32
C ARG A 37 0.29 33.13 11.14
N ALA A 38 0.77 33.94 10.20
CA ALA A 38 1.58 33.46 9.08
C ALA A 38 2.92 32.91 9.56
N ALA A 39 3.58 33.59 10.52
CA ALA A 39 4.81 33.12 11.14
C ALA A 39 4.61 31.81 11.92
N ASP A 40 3.56 31.73 12.73
CA ASP A 40 3.20 30.52 13.47
C ASP A 40 2.95 29.32 12.53
N ASN A 41 2.17 29.52 11.47
CA ASN A 41 1.90 28.50 10.48
C ASN A 41 3.19 28.03 9.78
N ARG A 42 4.13 28.94 9.53
CA ARG A 42 5.42 28.62 8.92
C ARG A 42 6.28 27.78 9.85
N VAL A 43 6.39 28.17 11.12
CA VAL A 43 7.15 27.44 12.14
C VAL A 43 6.55 26.03 12.36
N ASN A 44 5.23 25.97 12.53
CA ASN A 44 4.55 24.68 12.71
C ASN A 44 4.64 23.78 11.46
N GLY A 45 4.58 24.38 10.26
CA GLY A 45 4.80 23.64 9.00
C GLY A 45 6.20 23.05 8.90
N LEU A 46 7.23 23.80 9.33
CA LEU A 46 8.60 23.31 9.37
C LEU A 46 8.78 22.21 10.43
N SER A 47 8.16 22.37 11.59
CA SER A 47 8.14 21.35 12.65
C SER A 47 7.50 20.04 12.16
N ALA A 48 6.36 20.14 11.46
CA ALA A 48 5.71 18.96 10.86
C ALA A 48 6.59 18.29 9.78
N GLU A 49 7.29 19.06 8.95
CA GLU A 49 8.21 18.54 7.94
C GLU A 49 9.38 17.79 8.59
N GLN A 50 9.98 18.33 9.65
CA GLN A 50 11.02 17.65 10.42
C GLN A 50 10.50 16.39 11.11
N ALA A 51 9.24 16.40 11.60
CA ALA A 51 8.60 15.23 12.16
C ALA A 51 8.43 14.11 11.13
N ILE A 52 8.11 14.44 9.86
CA ILE A 52 8.07 13.46 8.76
C ILE A 52 9.43 12.81 8.52
N GLU A 53 10.51 13.60 8.50
CA GLU A 53 11.85 13.04 8.32
C GLU A 53 12.27 12.15 9.52
N GLY A 54 11.87 12.54 10.73
CA GLY A 54 12.04 11.72 11.93
C GLY A 54 11.23 10.42 11.86
N ALA A 55 9.98 10.51 11.40
CA ALA A 55 9.09 9.37 11.22
C ALA A 55 9.60 8.41 10.14
N ALA A 56 10.16 8.91 9.04
CA ALA A 56 10.77 8.06 8.01
C ALA A 56 11.94 7.24 8.58
N ARG A 57 12.79 7.84 9.43
CA ARG A 57 13.85 7.10 10.14
C ARG A 57 13.28 6.09 11.13
N TYR A 58 12.22 6.45 11.84
CA TYR A 58 11.50 5.53 12.74
C TYR A 58 10.94 4.33 11.98
N VAL A 59 10.32 4.54 10.81
CA VAL A 59 9.86 3.44 9.94
C VAL A 59 11.03 2.57 9.50
N GLY A 60 12.17 3.16 9.11
CA GLY A 60 13.38 2.39 8.82
C GLY A 60 13.80 1.49 9.98
N TYR A 61 13.76 2.00 11.21
CA TYR A 61 14.03 1.20 12.42
C TYR A 61 12.98 0.07 12.61
N VAL A 62 11.70 0.36 12.44
CA VAL A 62 10.63 -0.64 12.53
C VAL A 62 10.84 -1.75 11.50
N LEU A 63 11.08 -1.40 10.24
CA LEU A 63 11.30 -2.37 9.17
C LEU A 63 12.56 -3.21 9.40
N GLN A 64 13.65 -2.62 9.89
CA GLN A 64 14.89 -3.34 10.19
C GLN A 64 14.69 -4.42 11.28
N ASN A 65 13.80 -4.18 12.24
CA ASN A 65 13.64 -5.07 13.39
C ASN A 65 12.45 -6.03 13.25
N TYR A 66 11.41 -5.68 12.53
CA TYR A 66 10.16 -6.44 12.48
C TYR A 66 9.79 -6.98 11.09
N ALA A 67 10.32 -6.43 9.99
CA ALA A 67 10.10 -6.96 8.64
C ALA A 67 11.11 -8.06 8.27
N THR A 68 11.41 -8.97 9.21
CA THR A 68 12.37 -10.04 8.98
C THR A 68 11.76 -11.16 8.13
N ASN A 69 12.56 -11.72 7.20
CA ASN A 69 12.15 -12.84 6.34
C ASN A 69 10.89 -12.58 5.50
N GLY A 70 10.63 -11.32 5.14
CA GLY A 70 9.46 -10.96 4.35
C GLY A 70 8.15 -10.95 5.13
N ALA A 71 8.19 -10.81 6.44
CA ALA A 71 7.00 -10.65 7.27
C ALA A 71 6.50 -9.19 7.26
N MET A 72 5.19 -9.00 7.26
CA MET A 72 4.57 -7.70 7.55
C MET A 72 4.73 -7.38 9.03
N PRO A 73 5.28 -6.20 9.43
CA PRO A 73 5.32 -5.80 10.83
C PRO A 73 3.92 -5.69 11.43
N ASP A 74 3.73 -6.29 12.60
CA ASP A 74 2.47 -6.19 13.34
C ASP A 74 2.35 -4.83 14.02
N ASN A 75 1.23 -4.13 13.81
CA ASN A 75 0.95 -2.82 14.38
C ASN A 75 0.89 -2.78 15.92
N THR A 76 0.84 -3.96 16.58
CA THR A 76 0.98 -4.06 18.05
C THR A 76 2.43 -3.90 18.53
N GLN A 77 3.40 -4.09 17.65
CA GLN A 77 4.83 -4.04 17.96
C GLN A 77 5.44 -2.64 17.87
N PHE A 78 4.75 -1.69 17.24
CA PHE A 78 5.22 -0.33 17.08
C PHE A 78 4.06 0.67 17.09
N LYS A 79 4.37 1.94 17.38
CA LYS A 79 3.35 2.99 17.37
C LYS A 79 3.18 3.57 15.97
N CYS A 80 1.94 3.65 15.50
CA CYS A 80 1.59 4.18 14.17
C CYS A 80 0.64 5.39 14.21
N ALA A 81 0.08 5.75 15.37
CA ALA A 81 -0.86 6.86 15.52
C ALA A 81 -0.45 7.83 16.62
N ALA A 82 -0.55 9.12 16.34
CA ALA A 82 -0.26 10.21 17.27
C ALA A 82 1.11 10.12 17.96
N VAL A 83 2.13 9.65 17.25
CA VAL A 83 3.49 9.47 17.77
C VAL A 83 4.15 10.83 17.93
N GLU A 84 4.64 11.14 19.13
CA GLU A 84 5.22 12.44 19.45
C GLU A 84 6.70 12.53 19.02
N ILE A 85 7.05 13.61 18.35
CA ILE A 85 8.43 14.01 18.02
C ILE A 85 8.57 15.50 18.38
N GLY A 86 9.18 15.79 19.52
CA GLY A 86 9.17 17.15 20.07
C GLY A 86 7.75 17.64 20.31
N ASP A 87 7.41 18.81 19.79
CA ASP A 87 6.07 19.37 19.87
C ASP A 87 5.13 18.91 18.73
N ALA A 88 5.67 18.21 17.73
CA ALA A 88 4.90 17.68 16.62
C ALA A 88 4.43 16.24 16.87
N LYS A 89 3.42 15.82 16.12
CA LYS A 89 2.94 14.45 16.11
C LYS A 89 2.85 13.92 14.70
N PHE A 90 3.06 12.60 14.52
CA PHE A 90 2.86 11.96 13.24
C PHE A 90 1.97 10.72 13.34
N TRP A 91 1.41 10.35 12.19
CA TRP A 91 0.62 9.14 11.95
C TRP A 91 1.13 8.46 10.71
N LEU A 92 1.06 7.13 10.69
CA LEU A 92 1.26 6.32 9.49
C LEU A 92 -0.11 5.93 8.95
N ILE A 93 -0.53 6.49 7.83
CA ILE A 93 -1.81 6.16 7.21
C ILE A 93 -1.66 4.85 6.46
N GLY A 94 -2.39 3.84 6.92
CA GLY A 94 -2.36 2.49 6.41
C GLY A 94 -3.65 2.06 5.73
N ARG A 95 -3.76 0.76 5.54
CA ARG A 95 -4.97 0.07 5.09
C ARG A 95 -5.18 -1.15 5.97
N ASP A 96 -6.43 -1.38 6.34
CA ASP A 96 -6.84 -2.65 6.92
C ASP A 96 -7.37 -3.53 5.79
N PRO A 97 -6.63 -4.57 5.40
CA PRO A 97 -7.04 -5.43 4.28
C PRO A 97 -8.27 -6.29 4.61
N ASP A 98 -8.69 -6.30 5.86
CA ASP A 98 -9.78 -7.11 6.38
C ASP A 98 -11.00 -6.28 6.81
N ALA A 99 -10.94 -4.95 6.69
CA ALA A 99 -12.06 -4.07 7.03
C ALA A 99 -13.02 -3.94 5.85
N ASP A 100 -14.30 -4.21 6.13
CA ASP A 100 -15.39 -3.87 5.22
C ASP A 100 -15.84 -2.44 5.55
N ASN A 101 -15.81 -1.54 4.56
CA ASN A 101 -16.26 -0.15 4.63
C ASN A 101 -15.83 0.61 5.91
N PRO A 102 -14.54 0.91 6.10
CA PRO A 102 -14.04 1.59 7.27
C PRO A 102 -14.55 3.04 7.34
N THR A 103 -14.98 3.49 8.51
CA THR A 103 -15.46 4.87 8.77
C THR A 103 -14.38 5.80 9.34
N GLU A 104 -13.23 5.26 9.70
CA GLU A 104 -12.08 6.00 10.24
C GLU A 104 -10.80 5.49 9.58
N PRO A 105 -9.82 6.34 9.32
CA PRO A 105 -8.55 5.92 8.74
C PRO A 105 -7.83 4.88 9.60
N TYR A 106 -7.35 3.84 8.96
CA TYR A 106 -6.50 2.85 9.60
C TYR A 106 -5.05 3.36 9.69
N PHE A 107 -4.37 3.09 10.79
CA PHE A 107 -2.99 3.52 10.98
C PHE A 107 -2.03 2.32 10.99
N GLY A 108 -1.05 2.35 10.09
CA GLY A 108 -0.06 1.30 9.92
C GLY A 108 0.77 1.48 8.65
N LEU A 109 1.55 0.48 8.31
CA LEU A 109 2.24 0.38 7.03
C LEU A 109 1.31 -0.27 6.00
N VAL A 110 1.55 -0.01 4.70
CA VAL A 110 0.84 -0.68 3.60
C VAL A 110 1.80 -1.63 2.89
N ASP A 111 1.33 -2.84 2.65
CA ASP A 111 2.05 -3.87 1.91
C ASP A 111 1.95 -3.63 0.39
N GLU A 112 3.06 -3.27 -0.25
CA GLU A 112 3.10 -3.15 -1.71
C GLU A 112 3.03 -4.52 -2.40
N GLY A 113 3.47 -5.59 -1.71
CA GLY A 113 3.37 -6.96 -2.21
C GLY A 113 1.94 -7.48 -2.34
N ALA A 114 0.97 -6.85 -1.66
CA ALA A 114 -0.45 -7.19 -1.75
C ALA A 114 -1.14 -6.68 -3.01
N LYS A 115 -0.44 -5.87 -3.83
CA LYS A 115 -0.96 -5.21 -5.02
C LYS A 115 -0.45 -5.85 -6.32
N LEU A 116 -1.15 -5.58 -7.43
CA LEU A 116 -0.73 -6.05 -8.75
C LEU A 116 0.38 -5.15 -9.32
N ASN A 117 1.48 -5.76 -9.77
CA ASN A 117 2.59 -5.00 -10.34
C ASN A 117 2.32 -4.64 -11.81
N LEU A 118 2.18 -3.32 -12.08
CA LEU A 118 1.93 -2.75 -13.42
C LEU A 118 2.95 -3.22 -14.48
N ASN A 119 4.17 -3.53 -14.08
CA ASN A 119 5.23 -3.92 -15.00
C ASN A 119 5.24 -5.42 -15.36
N ASN A 120 4.59 -6.27 -14.57
CA ASN A 120 4.73 -7.72 -14.66
C ASN A 120 3.41 -8.47 -14.88
N VAL A 121 2.28 -7.87 -14.53
CA VAL A 121 0.96 -8.47 -14.68
C VAL A 121 0.45 -8.31 -16.11
N SER A 122 -0.32 -9.29 -16.60
CA SER A 122 -0.89 -9.31 -17.95
C SER A 122 -2.22 -8.53 -18.02
N THR A 123 -2.60 -8.14 -19.25
CA THR A 123 -3.93 -7.53 -19.54
C THR A 123 -5.07 -8.36 -18.98
N ASN A 124 -4.97 -9.69 -19.08
CA ASN A 124 -6.00 -10.62 -18.61
C ASN A 124 -6.28 -10.56 -17.10
N VAL A 125 -5.41 -9.94 -16.32
CA VAL A 125 -5.63 -9.71 -14.88
C VAL A 125 -6.13 -8.27 -14.65
N PHE A 126 -5.48 -7.28 -15.27
CA PHE A 126 -5.85 -5.88 -15.05
C PHE A 126 -7.30 -5.54 -15.41
N GLN A 127 -7.82 -6.13 -16.50
CA GLN A 127 -9.19 -5.86 -16.95
C GLN A 127 -10.28 -6.29 -15.95
N TYR A 128 -9.93 -7.07 -14.93
CA TYR A 128 -10.85 -7.53 -13.90
C TYR A 128 -10.76 -6.72 -12.60
N LEU A 129 -9.88 -5.72 -12.53
CA LEU A 129 -9.90 -4.78 -11.42
C LEU A 129 -11.10 -3.83 -11.52
N PRO A 130 -11.66 -3.40 -10.39
CA PRO A 130 -12.78 -2.46 -10.37
C PRO A 130 -12.52 -1.21 -11.22
N GLY A 131 -13.50 -0.80 -12.04
CA GLY A 131 -13.40 0.38 -12.88
C GLY A 131 -12.44 0.29 -14.07
N VAL A 132 -11.77 -0.85 -14.31
CA VAL A 132 -10.84 -1.04 -15.41
C VAL A 132 -11.54 -1.69 -16.60
N THR A 133 -11.55 -1.00 -17.74
CA THR A 133 -12.03 -1.57 -19.01
C THR A 133 -10.91 -2.32 -19.73
N THR A 134 -11.28 -3.25 -20.62
CA THR A 134 -10.31 -3.95 -21.47
C THR A 134 -9.46 -2.98 -22.30
N ASP A 135 -10.07 -1.87 -22.79
CA ASP A 135 -9.36 -0.86 -23.57
C ASP A 135 -8.32 -0.12 -22.74
N PHE A 136 -8.64 0.22 -21.48
CA PHE A 136 -7.68 0.86 -20.57
C PHE A 136 -6.58 -0.09 -20.13
N ALA A 137 -6.90 -1.37 -19.88
CA ALA A 137 -5.90 -2.40 -19.61
C ALA A 137 -4.92 -2.57 -20.80
N ASN A 138 -5.42 -2.52 -22.04
CA ASN A 138 -4.59 -2.52 -23.24
C ASN A 138 -3.74 -1.23 -23.37
N ALA A 139 -4.29 -0.07 -23.01
CA ALA A 139 -3.55 1.18 -22.99
C ALA A 139 -2.38 1.18 -21.99
N ILE A 140 -2.55 0.55 -20.83
CA ILE A 140 -1.45 0.32 -19.84
C ILE A 140 -0.34 -0.52 -20.47
N MET A 141 -0.69 -1.58 -21.22
CA MET A 141 0.30 -2.41 -21.92
C MET A 141 1.02 -1.65 -23.04
N ASP A 142 0.29 -0.84 -23.80
CA ASP A 142 0.85 0.00 -24.87
C ASP A 142 1.81 1.04 -24.29
N TRP A 143 1.45 1.70 -23.19
CA TRP A 143 2.30 2.66 -22.50
C TRP A 143 3.68 2.09 -22.14
N ARG A 144 3.73 0.87 -21.64
CA ARG A 144 4.99 0.19 -21.28
C ARG A 144 5.69 -0.50 -22.46
N GLY A 145 5.10 -0.49 -23.68
CA GLY A 145 5.71 -1.04 -24.88
C GLY A 145 5.67 -2.57 -25.00
N THR A 146 4.73 -3.23 -24.32
CA THR A 146 4.66 -4.73 -24.33
C THR A 146 3.56 -5.28 -25.22
N ASN A 147 2.66 -4.45 -25.73
CA ASN A 147 1.46 -4.91 -26.42
C ASN A 147 1.68 -5.18 -27.94
N GLY A 148 2.58 -4.49 -28.59
CA GLY A 148 2.95 -4.76 -30.01
C GLY A 148 1.83 -4.68 -31.07
N ILE A 149 0.55 -4.51 -30.69
CA ILE A 149 -0.62 -4.74 -31.51
C ILE A 149 -1.36 -3.44 -31.85
N VAL A 150 -1.38 -2.46 -30.97
CA VAL A 150 -2.10 -1.19 -31.18
C VAL A 150 -1.25 -0.03 -30.69
N SER A 151 -0.66 0.71 -31.62
CA SER A 151 -0.07 2.01 -31.31
C SER A 151 -1.21 3.01 -31.12
N LEU A 152 -1.58 3.28 -29.86
CA LEU A 152 -2.52 4.35 -29.53
C LEU A 152 -1.94 5.71 -29.93
N ASN A 153 -2.78 6.60 -30.38
CA ASN A 153 -2.35 7.90 -30.90
C ASN A 153 -2.04 8.88 -29.75
N TYR A 154 -0.97 8.65 -29.00
CA TYR A 154 -0.48 9.57 -27.98
C TYR A 154 -0.09 10.95 -28.56
N ALA A 155 0.24 11.02 -29.87
CA ALA A 155 0.53 12.28 -30.52
C ALA A 155 -0.66 13.25 -30.52
N SER A 156 -1.90 12.75 -30.52
CA SER A 156 -3.10 13.58 -30.36
C SER A 156 -3.19 14.24 -28.97
N LEU A 157 -2.52 13.69 -27.96
CA LEU A 157 -2.41 14.22 -26.61
C LEU A 157 -1.17 15.13 -26.43
N GLY A 158 -0.34 15.28 -27.47
CA GLY A 158 0.84 16.14 -27.47
C GLY A 158 2.11 15.48 -26.87
N TYR A 159 2.11 14.18 -26.64
CA TYR A 159 3.27 13.42 -26.16
C TYR A 159 3.35 12.02 -26.78
N ALA A 160 4.41 11.28 -26.51
CA ALA A 160 4.59 9.90 -26.97
C ALA A 160 4.41 8.91 -25.82
N ALA A 161 4.01 7.68 -26.15
CA ALA A 161 4.03 6.58 -25.17
C ALA A 161 5.46 6.37 -24.65
N LYS A 162 5.58 6.01 -23.37
CA LYS A 162 6.89 5.82 -22.71
C LYS A 162 7.70 4.67 -23.31
N ASN A 163 7.04 3.60 -23.76
CA ASN A 163 7.66 2.37 -24.27
C ASN A 163 8.73 1.78 -23.33
N SER A 164 8.52 1.89 -22.03
CA SER A 164 9.39 1.36 -20.98
C SER A 164 8.58 1.11 -19.71
N PRO A 165 9.08 0.31 -18.76
CA PRO A 165 8.39 0.03 -17.50
C PRO A 165 7.99 1.32 -16.75
N PHE A 166 6.89 1.24 -16.02
CA PHE A 166 6.47 2.29 -15.09
C PHE A 166 7.52 2.47 -13.99
N GLU A 167 7.87 3.70 -13.66
CA GLU A 167 8.73 4.05 -12.54
C GLU A 167 7.90 4.40 -11.30
N THR A 168 6.71 4.97 -11.52
CA THR A 168 5.76 5.33 -10.47
C THR A 168 4.33 4.96 -10.86
N VAL A 169 3.48 4.74 -9.86
CA VAL A 169 2.05 4.48 -10.10
C VAL A 169 1.33 5.71 -10.67
N ASP A 170 1.78 6.92 -10.31
CA ASP A 170 1.19 8.18 -10.82
C ASP A 170 1.38 8.38 -12.33
N GLU A 171 2.28 7.66 -12.99
CA GLU A 171 2.39 7.65 -14.45
C GLU A 171 1.12 7.14 -15.14
N LEU A 172 0.24 6.40 -14.44
CA LEU A 172 -1.06 6.02 -14.97
C LEU A 172 -1.89 7.21 -15.47
N ARG A 173 -1.66 8.41 -14.91
CA ARG A 173 -2.30 9.67 -15.36
C ARG A 173 -1.93 10.05 -16.80
N LEU A 174 -0.85 9.51 -17.33
CA LEU A 174 -0.36 9.76 -18.70
C LEU A 174 -0.78 8.67 -19.67
N VAL A 175 -1.39 7.59 -19.18
CA VAL A 175 -1.90 6.51 -20.03
C VAL A 175 -3.13 6.99 -20.80
N TYR A 176 -3.23 6.61 -22.08
CA TYR A 176 -4.35 6.98 -22.92
C TYR A 176 -5.69 6.50 -22.32
N GLY A 177 -6.66 7.42 -22.23
CA GLY A 177 -7.97 7.12 -21.65
C GLY A 177 -8.02 7.14 -20.11
N ALA A 178 -6.93 7.54 -19.44
CA ALA A 178 -6.93 7.68 -17.99
C ALA A 178 -7.87 8.80 -17.52
N ASP A 179 -8.71 8.49 -16.53
CA ASP A 179 -9.57 9.45 -15.84
C ASP A 179 -9.28 9.42 -14.33
N ILE A 180 -9.36 10.57 -13.66
CA ILE A 180 -9.05 10.68 -12.24
C ILE A 180 -10.02 9.91 -11.36
N THR A 181 -11.28 9.81 -11.76
CA THR A 181 -12.31 9.05 -11.05
C THR A 181 -12.03 7.54 -11.11
N GLN A 182 -11.51 7.06 -12.23
CA GLN A 182 -11.05 5.68 -12.39
C GLN A 182 -9.78 5.40 -11.58
N LEU A 183 -8.85 6.38 -11.55
CA LEU A 183 -7.55 6.21 -10.90
C LEU A 183 -7.64 6.34 -9.37
N ALA A 184 -8.35 7.33 -8.86
CA ALA A 184 -8.49 7.61 -7.44
C ALA A 184 -9.77 7.03 -6.84
N GLY A 185 -10.81 6.79 -7.66
CA GLY A 185 -12.14 6.44 -7.18
C GLY A 185 -12.76 7.59 -6.39
N GLU A 186 -13.43 7.24 -5.32
CA GLU A 186 -14.07 8.17 -4.38
C GLU A 186 -13.09 8.68 -3.32
N ASP A 187 -12.01 7.94 -3.04
CA ASP A 187 -10.94 8.29 -2.10
C ASP A 187 -9.93 9.28 -2.74
N ILE A 188 -10.36 10.52 -2.86
CA ILE A 188 -9.55 11.59 -3.48
C ILE A 188 -8.33 11.93 -2.63
N ASN A 189 -8.47 11.91 -1.31
CA ASN A 189 -7.38 12.19 -0.40
C ASN A 189 -6.52 10.93 -0.09
N ARG A 190 -6.92 9.75 -0.55
CA ARG A 190 -6.20 8.47 -0.42
C ARG A 190 -5.91 8.08 1.03
N ASN A 191 -6.92 8.20 1.90
CA ASN A 191 -6.80 7.79 3.29
C ASN A 191 -7.50 6.47 3.62
N GLY A 192 -8.23 5.89 2.65
CA GLY A 192 -8.92 4.60 2.77
C GLY A 192 -10.28 4.67 3.41
N VAL A 193 -10.89 5.84 3.51
CA VAL A 193 -12.27 6.02 4.00
C VAL A 193 -13.00 7.03 3.14
N LEU A 194 -14.32 6.91 3.08
CA LEU A 194 -15.17 7.90 2.42
C LEU A 194 -15.41 9.07 3.40
N ASP A 195 -14.66 10.14 3.21
CA ASP A 195 -14.80 11.35 4.04
C ASP A 195 -16.04 12.17 3.67
N LYS A 196 -16.63 12.91 4.62
CA LYS A 196 -17.81 13.76 4.39
C LYS A 196 -17.66 14.82 3.28
N ASN A 197 -16.44 15.19 2.94
CA ASN A 197 -16.12 16.14 1.88
C ASN A 197 -15.82 15.47 0.53
N GLU A 198 -15.83 14.15 0.48
CA GLU A 198 -15.70 13.35 -0.72
C GLU A 198 -17.09 13.00 -1.27
N LYS A 199 -17.13 12.62 -2.53
CA LYS A 199 -18.38 12.37 -3.22
C LYS A 199 -18.56 10.86 -3.42
N ASP A 200 -19.58 10.31 -2.79
CA ASP A 200 -20.12 9.00 -3.12
C ASP A 200 -20.77 9.09 -4.52
N LEU A 201 -20.13 8.44 -5.50
CA LEU A 201 -20.49 8.58 -6.92
C LEU A 201 -21.71 7.72 -7.30
N ASN A 202 -21.89 6.59 -6.63
CA ASN A 202 -23.00 5.67 -6.90
C ASN A 202 -24.09 5.69 -5.83
N GLY A 203 -23.87 6.36 -4.69
CA GLY A 203 -24.85 6.53 -3.61
C GLY A 203 -25.05 5.28 -2.75
N ASN A 204 -24.06 4.38 -2.69
CA ASN A 204 -24.13 3.16 -1.88
C ASN A 204 -23.76 3.36 -0.40
N GLY A 205 -23.10 4.48 -0.07
CA GLY A 205 -22.61 4.80 1.28
C GLY A 205 -21.34 4.04 1.67
N GLU A 206 -20.68 3.42 0.71
CA GLU A 206 -19.43 2.68 0.88
C GLU A 206 -18.32 3.34 0.04
N LEU A 207 -17.07 3.14 0.43
CA LEU A 207 -15.94 3.65 -0.33
C LEU A 207 -15.67 2.77 -1.56
N ASP A 208 -15.74 3.36 -2.76
CA ASP A 208 -15.28 2.73 -4.00
C ASP A 208 -13.87 3.26 -4.37
N PRO A 209 -12.79 2.54 -3.97
CA PRO A 209 -11.44 2.97 -4.24
C PRO A 209 -11.08 2.83 -5.72
N GLY A 210 -10.21 3.72 -6.22
CA GLY A 210 -9.74 3.67 -7.59
C GLY A 210 -8.52 2.76 -7.79
N LEU A 211 -8.06 2.69 -9.02
CA LEU A 211 -6.97 1.81 -9.43
C LEU A 211 -5.67 2.00 -8.63
N PHE A 212 -5.40 3.18 -8.10
CA PHE A 212 -4.23 3.46 -7.26
C PHE A 212 -4.16 2.58 -6.00
N GLU A 213 -5.29 2.06 -5.52
CA GLU A 213 -5.33 1.19 -4.35
C GLU A 213 -4.84 -0.23 -4.67
N TYR A 214 -5.06 -0.69 -5.91
CA TYR A 214 -4.85 -2.07 -6.31
C TYR A 214 -3.52 -2.36 -7.01
N VAL A 215 -2.77 -1.32 -7.40
CA VAL A 215 -1.57 -1.48 -8.23
C VAL A 215 -0.31 -0.90 -7.62
N THR A 216 0.82 -1.45 -8.04
CA THR A 216 2.17 -1.04 -7.63
C THR A 216 3.15 -1.18 -8.79
N VAL A 217 4.36 -0.64 -8.63
CA VAL A 217 5.50 -0.86 -9.53
C VAL A 217 6.73 -1.39 -8.80
N TYR A 218 6.64 -1.55 -7.47
CA TYR A 218 7.81 -1.69 -6.61
C TYR A 218 8.10 -3.13 -6.19
N THR A 219 7.17 -4.08 -6.38
CA THR A 219 7.30 -5.44 -5.84
C THR A 219 8.53 -6.16 -6.35
N ARG A 220 9.32 -6.67 -5.41
CA ARG A 220 10.53 -7.43 -5.64
C ARG A 220 10.78 -8.39 -4.48
N GLU A 221 10.54 -9.67 -4.67
CA GLU A 221 10.80 -10.72 -3.68
C GLU A 221 12.13 -11.41 -4.01
N PRO A 222 13.10 -11.47 -3.08
CA PRO A 222 14.36 -12.16 -3.30
C PRO A 222 14.19 -13.68 -3.36
N ASN A 223 14.92 -14.33 -4.25
CA ASN A 223 14.95 -15.80 -4.40
C ASN A 223 16.26 -16.38 -3.85
N PHE A 224 16.71 -15.89 -2.72
CA PHE A 224 17.91 -16.30 -1.99
C PHE A 224 17.75 -15.97 -0.50
N HIS A 225 18.57 -16.60 0.35
CA HIS A 225 18.59 -16.33 1.78
C HIS A 225 19.18 -14.94 2.09
N ALA A 226 18.90 -14.42 3.26
CA ALA A 226 19.42 -13.11 3.70
C ALA A 226 20.97 -13.02 3.71
N ASP A 227 21.67 -14.16 3.83
CA ASP A 227 23.13 -14.25 3.73
C ASP A 227 23.64 -14.33 2.25
N GLY A 228 22.75 -14.27 1.27
CA GLY A 228 23.04 -14.39 -0.16
C GLY A 228 23.16 -15.82 -0.66
N SER A 229 23.01 -16.84 0.17
CA SER A 229 23.06 -18.25 -0.25
C SER A 229 21.79 -18.64 -1.04
N SER A 230 21.94 -19.57 -1.99
CA SER A 230 20.86 -19.98 -2.88
C SER A 230 19.87 -20.91 -2.19
N LEU A 231 18.57 -20.69 -2.43
CA LEU A 231 17.50 -21.61 -2.07
C LEU A 231 17.62 -22.93 -2.83
N THR A 232 17.07 -24.01 -2.26
CA THR A 232 17.04 -25.32 -2.93
C THR A 232 15.94 -25.35 -3.99
N ASN A 233 16.31 -25.41 -5.26
CA ASN A 233 15.33 -25.50 -6.35
C ASN A 233 14.75 -26.91 -6.43
N VAL A 234 13.46 -27.04 -6.08
CA VAL A 234 12.74 -28.34 -6.03
C VAL A 234 12.60 -28.98 -7.41
N ASN A 235 12.72 -28.23 -8.50
CA ASN A 235 12.65 -28.75 -9.86
C ASN A 235 13.95 -29.41 -10.32
N THR A 236 15.10 -28.96 -9.80
CA THR A 236 16.42 -29.43 -10.25
C THR A 236 17.20 -30.19 -9.17
N ALA A 237 16.80 -30.07 -7.90
CA ALA A 237 17.47 -30.74 -6.78
C ALA A 237 17.42 -32.28 -6.93
N SER A 238 18.52 -32.95 -6.54
CA SER A 238 18.57 -34.40 -6.49
C SER A 238 17.60 -34.95 -5.43
N VAL A 239 17.16 -36.21 -5.66
CA VAL A 239 16.30 -36.92 -4.69
C VAL A 239 16.94 -36.98 -3.31
N ALA A 240 18.26 -37.19 -3.23
CA ALA A 240 18.99 -37.21 -1.96
C ALA A 240 18.96 -35.88 -1.25
N LYS A 241 19.16 -34.75 -1.98
CA LYS A 241 19.12 -33.40 -1.41
C LYS A 241 17.71 -33.04 -0.92
N MET A 242 16.67 -33.38 -1.71
CA MET A 242 15.28 -33.15 -1.28
C MET A 242 14.91 -33.97 -0.05
N ARG A 243 15.35 -35.23 0.02
CA ARG A 243 15.13 -36.07 1.19
C ARG A 243 15.82 -35.50 2.43
N SER A 244 17.07 -35.09 2.31
CA SER A 244 17.81 -34.46 3.42
C SER A 244 17.12 -33.20 3.91
N LEU A 245 16.67 -32.30 3.00
CA LEU A 245 15.92 -31.09 3.34
C LEU A 245 14.63 -31.42 4.10
N LEU A 246 13.83 -32.34 3.60
CA LEU A 246 12.57 -32.73 4.23
C LEU A 246 12.79 -33.35 5.64
N GLN A 247 13.84 -34.14 5.78
CA GLN A 247 14.21 -34.72 7.10
C GLN A 247 14.75 -33.68 8.07
N SER A 248 15.58 -32.73 7.61
CA SER A 248 16.09 -31.64 8.49
C SER A 248 14.98 -30.72 8.99
N ALA A 249 13.87 -30.61 8.26
CA ALA A 249 12.67 -29.88 8.67
C ALA A 249 11.74 -30.71 9.58
N GLY A 250 12.18 -31.84 10.10
CA GLY A 250 11.40 -32.70 10.99
C GLY A 250 10.34 -33.56 10.29
N ILE A 251 10.42 -33.69 8.96
CA ILE A 251 9.48 -34.48 8.18
C ILE A 251 9.92 -35.93 8.16
N SER A 252 8.98 -36.86 8.39
CA SER A 252 9.29 -38.29 8.48
C SER A 252 9.91 -38.84 7.20
N THR A 253 10.77 -39.86 7.33
CA THR A 253 11.41 -40.55 6.21
C THR A 253 10.38 -41.09 5.21
N SER A 254 9.21 -41.53 5.66
CA SER A 254 8.13 -42.04 4.79
C SER A 254 7.57 -40.96 3.89
N TYR A 255 7.34 -39.73 4.38
CA TYR A 255 6.90 -38.59 3.56
C TYR A 255 8.00 -38.17 2.58
N ALA A 256 9.24 -38.06 3.04
CA ALA A 256 10.36 -37.73 2.19
C ALA A 256 10.51 -38.75 1.04
N GLN A 257 10.31 -40.05 1.30
CA GLN A 257 10.30 -41.08 0.29
C GLN A 257 9.11 -40.99 -0.67
N ALA A 258 7.90 -40.72 -0.16
CA ALA A 258 6.70 -40.56 -0.98
C ALA A 258 6.85 -39.38 -1.97
N LEU A 259 7.27 -38.21 -1.48
CA LEU A 259 7.48 -37.01 -2.30
C LEU A 259 8.59 -37.22 -3.37
N THR A 260 9.66 -37.92 -3.01
CA THR A 260 10.77 -38.16 -3.95
C THR A 260 10.45 -39.26 -4.98
N ARG A 261 9.59 -40.22 -4.68
CA ARG A 261 9.13 -41.26 -5.60
C ARG A 261 8.03 -40.76 -6.54
N THR A 262 7.02 -40.08 -6.00
CA THR A 262 5.83 -39.68 -6.76
C THR A 262 6.13 -38.50 -7.68
N ASN A 263 7.05 -37.63 -7.28
CA ASN A 263 7.26 -36.35 -7.94
C ASN A 263 8.38 -36.36 -9.00
N ALA A 264 9.09 -37.45 -9.20
CA ALA A 264 9.97 -37.58 -10.37
C ALA A 264 9.22 -37.37 -11.72
N ASN A 265 7.92 -37.69 -11.75
CA ASN A 265 7.04 -37.51 -12.91
C ASN A 265 6.18 -36.26 -12.88
N ALA A 266 6.14 -35.49 -11.76
CA ALA A 266 5.31 -34.29 -11.60
C ALA A 266 6.07 -32.97 -11.82
N ARG A 267 7.39 -33.04 -11.97
CA ARG A 267 8.26 -31.90 -12.30
C ARG A 267 8.14 -31.52 -13.78
N PRO A 268 8.22 -30.22 -14.16
CA PRO A 268 8.49 -29.08 -13.26
C PRO A 268 7.22 -28.56 -12.54
N TYR A 269 7.38 -28.09 -11.29
CA TYR A 269 6.36 -27.34 -10.59
C TYR A 269 6.38 -25.88 -11.06
N SER A 270 5.20 -25.34 -11.40
CA SER A 270 5.04 -23.96 -11.87
C SER A 270 5.32 -22.91 -10.80
N GLY A 271 5.10 -23.24 -9.51
CA GLY A 271 5.31 -22.38 -8.37
C GLY A 271 5.25 -23.15 -7.06
N LEU A 272 5.51 -22.44 -5.93
CA LEU A 272 5.49 -23.05 -4.60
C LEU A 272 4.12 -23.58 -4.21
N LEU A 273 3.03 -22.94 -4.64
CA LEU A 273 1.68 -23.43 -4.39
C LEU A 273 1.45 -24.83 -5.03
N LYS A 274 1.91 -25.02 -6.27
CA LYS A 274 1.83 -26.33 -6.94
C LYS A 274 2.59 -27.39 -6.17
N PHE A 275 3.76 -27.04 -5.64
CA PHE A 275 4.55 -27.95 -4.81
C PHE A 275 3.87 -28.24 -3.46
N ALA A 276 3.26 -27.22 -2.82
CA ALA A 276 2.50 -27.39 -1.57
C ALA A 276 1.31 -28.36 -1.76
N MET A 277 0.56 -28.23 -2.86
CA MET A 277 -0.51 -29.16 -3.21
C MET A 277 0.00 -30.60 -3.37
N ALA A 278 1.16 -30.78 -4.00
CA ALA A 278 1.78 -32.11 -4.14
C ALA A 278 2.23 -32.67 -2.78
N CYS A 279 2.76 -31.83 -1.89
CA CYS A 279 3.11 -32.20 -0.52
C CYS A 279 1.87 -32.59 0.29
N ARG A 280 0.76 -31.87 0.14
CA ARG A 280 -0.53 -32.21 0.79
C ARG A 280 -1.07 -33.55 0.31
N ASN A 281 -1.01 -33.85 -0.99
CA ASN A 281 -1.38 -35.16 -1.55
C ASN A 281 -0.52 -36.31 -0.99
N ALA A 282 0.72 -36.02 -0.61
CA ALA A 282 1.60 -36.98 0.04
C ALA A 282 1.36 -37.08 1.59
N GLY A 283 0.37 -36.33 2.13
CA GLY A 283 0.00 -36.34 3.54
C GLY A 283 0.74 -35.35 4.42
N MET A 284 1.45 -34.36 3.84
CA MET A 284 2.14 -33.31 4.60
C MET A 284 1.14 -32.25 5.10
N SER A 285 1.27 -31.85 6.37
CA SER A 285 0.50 -30.72 6.91
C SER A 285 1.05 -29.37 6.45
N SER A 286 0.25 -28.30 6.57
CA SER A 286 0.70 -26.94 6.25
C SER A 286 1.80 -26.46 7.18
N ASP A 287 1.77 -26.83 8.46
CA ASP A 287 2.84 -26.52 9.42
C ASP A 287 4.18 -27.17 9.02
N ASN A 288 4.15 -28.44 8.59
CA ASN A 288 5.34 -29.10 8.09
C ASN A 288 5.87 -28.48 6.81
N PHE A 289 4.98 -27.99 5.94
CA PHE A 289 5.38 -27.26 4.74
C PHE A 289 5.99 -25.90 5.09
N ALA A 290 5.46 -25.20 6.07
CA ALA A 290 5.99 -23.94 6.58
C ALA A 290 7.46 -24.05 7.04
N ASN A 291 7.87 -25.20 7.62
CA ASN A 291 9.25 -25.44 8.05
C ASN A 291 10.26 -25.51 6.89
N ILE A 292 9.81 -25.75 5.66
CA ILE A 292 10.68 -25.84 4.49
C ILE A 292 10.50 -24.74 3.48
N CYS A 293 9.38 -24.02 3.47
CA CYS A 293 9.00 -23.08 2.41
C CYS A 293 10.07 -21.99 2.19
N ASN A 294 10.71 -21.50 3.25
CA ASN A 294 11.74 -20.47 3.19
C ASN A 294 13.11 -20.97 2.68
N ASN A 295 13.27 -22.28 2.51
CA ASN A 295 14.53 -22.91 2.06
C ASN A 295 14.46 -23.44 0.64
N ILE A 296 13.30 -23.30 -0.03
CA ILE A 296 13.02 -23.86 -1.33
C ILE A 296 12.54 -22.83 -2.35
N THR A 297 12.78 -23.14 -3.61
CA THR A 297 12.27 -22.38 -4.76
C THR A 297 11.88 -23.31 -5.89
N THR A 298 11.07 -22.84 -6.82
CA THR A 298 10.73 -23.51 -8.09
C THR A 298 11.41 -22.88 -9.30
N SER A 299 12.11 -21.75 -9.12
CA SER A 299 12.66 -20.93 -10.19
C SER A 299 14.16 -20.70 -10.03
N THR A 300 14.80 -20.32 -11.13
CA THR A 300 16.21 -19.88 -11.18
C THR A 300 16.34 -18.35 -11.22
N ASN A 301 15.22 -17.61 -11.26
CA ASN A 301 15.24 -16.15 -11.22
C ASN A 301 15.83 -15.65 -9.91
N THR A 302 16.57 -14.54 -9.95
CA THR A 302 17.11 -13.92 -8.73
C THR A 302 16.03 -13.24 -7.90
N TYR A 303 15.01 -12.67 -8.57
CA TYR A 303 13.89 -11.99 -7.93
C TYR A 303 12.58 -12.37 -8.60
N PHE A 304 11.49 -12.37 -7.83
CA PHE A 304 10.12 -12.42 -8.32
C PHE A 304 9.49 -11.02 -8.24
N ARG A 305 8.75 -10.63 -9.27
CA ARG A 305 8.11 -9.32 -9.37
C ARG A 305 6.61 -9.39 -9.67
N ASN A 306 6.09 -10.58 -9.87
CA ASN A 306 4.72 -10.86 -10.30
C ASN A 306 3.90 -11.62 -9.27
N ARG A 307 4.46 -11.84 -8.08
CA ARG A 307 3.75 -12.49 -6.98
C ARG A 307 2.93 -11.48 -6.20
N VAL A 308 1.76 -11.91 -5.75
CA VAL A 308 0.87 -11.16 -4.86
C VAL A 308 0.89 -11.80 -3.48
N ASN A 309 1.08 -10.99 -2.44
CA ASN A 309 1.01 -11.45 -1.06
C ASN A 309 -0.45 -11.66 -0.66
N VAL A 310 -0.85 -12.93 -0.59
CA VAL A 310 -2.24 -13.34 -0.28
C VAL A 310 -2.65 -13.08 1.17
N ASN A 311 -1.69 -12.80 2.05
CA ASN A 311 -1.98 -12.47 3.45
C ASN A 311 -2.61 -11.09 3.60
N ASN A 312 -2.30 -10.15 2.68
CA ASN A 312 -2.71 -8.75 2.77
C ASN A 312 -3.45 -8.24 1.53
N ALA A 313 -3.58 -9.05 0.47
CA ALA A 313 -4.28 -8.65 -0.74
C ALA A 313 -5.79 -8.46 -0.48
N SER A 314 -6.39 -7.42 -1.11
CA SER A 314 -7.83 -7.19 -1.05
C SER A 314 -8.62 -8.27 -1.80
N VAL A 315 -9.91 -8.35 -1.53
CA VAL A 315 -10.84 -9.25 -2.26
C VAL A 315 -10.74 -8.98 -3.76
N ASP A 316 -10.72 -7.71 -4.19
CA ASP A 316 -10.66 -7.32 -5.59
C ASP A 316 -9.38 -7.79 -6.30
N VAL A 317 -8.23 -7.63 -5.64
CA VAL A 317 -6.94 -8.10 -6.17
C VAL A 317 -6.93 -9.63 -6.29
N LEU A 318 -7.43 -10.35 -5.29
CA LEU A 318 -7.53 -11.81 -5.31
C LEU A 318 -8.50 -12.30 -6.41
N THR A 319 -9.67 -11.66 -6.52
CA THR A 319 -10.67 -11.94 -7.55
C THR A 319 -10.10 -11.74 -8.95
N ALA A 320 -9.49 -10.56 -9.20
CA ALA A 320 -8.86 -10.25 -10.48
C ALA A 320 -7.75 -11.25 -10.84
N LEU A 321 -6.95 -11.67 -9.85
CA LEU A 321 -5.89 -12.66 -10.05
C LEU A 321 -6.46 -14.04 -10.46
N MET A 322 -7.57 -14.48 -9.87
CA MET A 322 -8.25 -15.73 -10.17
C MET A 322 -8.96 -15.67 -11.53
N MET A 323 -9.68 -14.58 -11.83
CA MET A 323 -10.33 -14.37 -13.14
C MET A 323 -9.30 -14.34 -14.27
N GLY A 324 -8.15 -13.72 -14.06
CA GLY A 324 -7.01 -13.75 -14.98
C GLY A 324 -6.43 -15.14 -15.22
N ARG A 325 -6.88 -16.15 -14.48
CA ARG A 325 -6.58 -17.59 -14.64
C ARG A 325 -7.77 -18.40 -15.14
N ASN A 326 -8.75 -17.73 -15.76
CA ASN A 326 -9.97 -18.32 -16.33
C ASN A 326 -10.90 -18.95 -15.27
N VAL A 327 -10.89 -18.44 -14.04
CA VAL A 327 -11.94 -18.72 -13.07
C VAL A 327 -13.08 -17.74 -13.36
N ASP A 328 -14.32 -18.20 -13.34
CA ASP A 328 -15.49 -17.33 -13.50
C ASP A 328 -15.63 -16.36 -12.32
N GLU A 329 -16.25 -15.21 -12.54
CA GLU A 329 -16.35 -14.11 -11.59
C GLU A 329 -16.94 -14.53 -10.25
N GLN A 330 -18.13 -15.17 -10.27
CA GLN A 330 -18.82 -15.59 -9.06
C GLN A 330 -18.00 -16.57 -8.22
N THR A 331 -17.32 -17.52 -8.86
CA THR A 331 -16.44 -18.49 -8.20
C THR A 331 -15.19 -17.80 -7.66
N ALA A 332 -14.61 -16.86 -8.40
CA ALA A 332 -13.43 -16.11 -8.00
C ALA A 332 -13.70 -15.22 -6.78
N GLU A 333 -14.80 -14.48 -6.80
CA GLU A 333 -15.25 -13.63 -5.70
C GLU A 333 -15.53 -14.43 -4.42
N SER A 334 -16.30 -15.52 -4.54
CA SER A 334 -16.57 -16.42 -3.41
C SER A 334 -15.31 -17.04 -2.83
N ALA A 335 -14.35 -17.40 -3.66
CA ALA A 335 -13.07 -17.95 -3.22
C ALA A 335 -12.20 -16.86 -2.56
N ALA A 336 -12.16 -15.64 -3.10
CA ALA A 336 -11.46 -14.51 -2.50
C ALA A 336 -12.00 -14.20 -1.11
N GLN A 337 -13.33 -14.14 -0.96
CA GLN A 337 -13.98 -13.94 0.33
C GLN A 337 -13.69 -15.09 1.33
N THR A 338 -13.63 -16.33 0.85
CA THR A 338 -13.23 -17.49 1.65
C THR A 338 -11.79 -17.34 2.17
N LEU A 339 -10.85 -16.88 1.32
CA LEU A 339 -9.47 -16.65 1.72
C LEU A 339 -9.36 -15.54 2.76
N VAL A 340 -10.06 -14.42 2.57
CA VAL A 340 -10.09 -13.32 3.54
C VAL A 340 -10.67 -13.78 4.88
N THR A 341 -11.80 -14.48 4.87
CA THR A 341 -12.41 -15.04 6.09
C THR A 341 -11.47 -16.01 6.80
N TYR A 342 -10.78 -16.89 6.03
CA TYR A 342 -9.84 -17.85 6.61
C TYR A 342 -8.66 -17.16 7.31
N ARG A 343 -8.05 -16.14 6.69
CA ARG A 343 -6.90 -15.44 7.28
C ARG A 343 -7.27 -14.66 8.54
N GLN A 344 -8.46 -14.06 8.59
CA GLN A 344 -9.00 -13.41 9.79
C GLN A 344 -9.17 -14.39 10.95
N GLN A 345 -9.66 -15.59 10.67
CA GLN A 345 -9.90 -16.63 11.68
C GLN A 345 -8.62 -17.37 12.11
N ASN A 346 -7.58 -17.38 11.26
CA ASN A 346 -6.36 -18.18 11.45
C ASN A 346 -5.08 -17.33 11.28
N PRO A 347 -4.90 -16.21 12.01
CA PRO A 347 -3.79 -15.28 11.77
C PRO A 347 -2.41 -15.91 12.02
N ASN A 348 -2.32 -16.96 12.83
CA ASN A 348 -1.06 -17.65 13.14
C ASN A 348 -0.65 -18.70 12.09
N ASN A 349 -1.51 -19.02 11.15
CA ASN A 349 -1.28 -20.12 10.17
C ASN A 349 -0.87 -19.62 8.79
N LEU A 350 -0.57 -18.33 8.63
CA LEU A 350 -0.34 -17.67 7.34
C LEU A 350 1.13 -17.64 6.90
N THR A 351 1.98 -18.47 7.48
CA THR A 351 3.44 -18.44 7.30
C THR A 351 3.92 -19.01 5.96
N SER A 352 3.07 -19.72 5.22
CA SER A 352 3.41 -20.31 3.91
C SER A 352 2.19 -20.41 3.01
N VAL A 353 2.38 -20.44 1.70
CA VAL A 353 1.29 -20.58 0.70
C VAL A 353 0.44 -21.84 0.90
N ALA A 354 0.85 -22.78 1.75
CA ALA A 354 0.10 -24.01 2.04
C ALA A 354 -1.25 -23.73 2.75
N TRP A 355 -1.40 -22.58 3.42
CA TRP A 355 -2.69 -22.23 4.02
C TRP A 355 -3.82 -22.05 2.99
N LEU A 356 -3.48 -21.68 1.74
CA LEU A 356 -4.45 -21.65 0.65
C LEU A 356 -5.08 -23.02 0.40
N VAL A 357 -4.28 -24.09 0.59
CA VAL A 357 -4.76 -25.47 0.47
C VAL A 357 -5.73 -25.83 1.59
N ASP A 358 -5.49 -25.30 2.79
CA ASP A 358 -6.40 -25.51 3.94
C ASP A 358 -7.70 -24.74 3.77
N ALA A 359 -7.63 -23.51 3.24
CA ALA A 359 -8.80 -22.65 3.06
C ALA A 359 -9.71 -23.13 1.93
N LEU A 360 -9.15 -23.49 0.76
CA LEU A 360 -9.94 -23.80 -0.43
C LEU A 360 -10.10 -25.31 -0.69
N GLY A 361 -9.30 -26.15 -0.01
CA GLY A 361 -9.24 -27.59 -0.28
C GLY A 361 -8.36 -27.96 -1.47
N ASN A 362 -7.59 -29.03 -1.33
CA ASN A 362 -6.54 -29.42 -2.27
C ASN A 362 -7.06 -29.83 -3.68
N THR A 363 -8.33 -30.11 -3.82
CA THR A 363 -8.99 -30.47 -5.09
C THR A 363 -9.74 -29.29 -5.73
N SER A 364 -9.68 -28.09 -5.13
CA SER A 364 -10.36 -26.91 -5.64
C SER A 364 -9.87 -26.53 -7.05
N PRO A 365 -10.79 -26.29 -8.00
CA PRO A 365 -10.44 -25.79 -9.33
C PRO A 365 -9.75 -24.42 -9.26
N VAL A 366 -10.17 -23.55 -8.34
CA VAL A 366 -9.56 -22.23 -8.10
C VAL A 366 -8.11 -22.37 -7.66
N LEU A 367 -7.85 -23.25 -6.69
CA LEU A 367 -6.50 -23.52 -6.22
C LEU A 367 -5.62 -24.07 -7.35
N THR A 368 -6.19 -24.94 -8.19
CA THR A 368 -5.48 -25.50 -9.37
C THR A 368 -5.16 -24.40 -10.39
N ALA A 369 -6.06 -23.44 -10.61
CA ALA A 369 -5.85 -22.30 -11.51
C ALA A 369 -4.74 -21.37 -10.99
N LEU A 370 -4.75 -21.01 -9.70
CA LEU A 370 -3.69 -20.23 -9.07
C LEU A 370 -2.34 -20.95 -9.12
N ALA A 371 -2.32 -22.25 -8.87
CA ALA A 371 -1.12 -23.08 -8.92
C ALA A 371 -0.58 -23.31 -10.36
N GLY A 372 -1.34 -22.92 -11.39
CA GLY A 372 -0.88 -22.94 -12.79
C GLY A 372 0.25 -21.95 -13.10
N GLY A 373 0.58 -21.02 -12.19
CA GLY A 373 1.69 -20.08 -12.28
C GLY A 373 2.30 -19.80 -10.91
N ASP A 374 3.38 -19.04 -10.92
CA ASP A 374 4.08 -18.60 -9.70
C ASP A 374 3.65 -17.17 -9.36
N VAL A 375 2.38 -17.01 -8.97
CA VAL A 375 1.72 -15.69 -8.84
C VAL A 375 1.33 -15.32 -7.42
N VAL A 376 1.51 -16.22 -6.45
CA VAL A 376 1.15 -15.99 -5.05
C VAL A 376 2.35 -16.19 -4.13
N THR A 377 2.38 -15.39 -3.07
CA THR A 377 3.36 -15.47 -1.98
C THR A 377 2.70 -15.12 -0.65
N THR A 378 3.38 -15.38 0.45
CA THR A 378 3.04 -14.93 1.80
C THR A 378 4.06 -13.91 2.34
N HIS A 379 5.00 -13.47 1.49
CA HIS A 379 6.07 -12.55 1.87
C HIS A 379 5.88 -11.17 1.26
N THR A 380 6.37 -10.16 1.96
CA THR A 380 6.48 -8.79 1.50
C THR A 380 7.83 -8.18 1.85
N TYR A 381 8.35 -7.38 0.94
CA TYR A 381 9.64 -6.70 1.08
C TYR A 381 9.58 -5.21 0.76
N GLN A 382 8.46 -4.75 0.21
CA GLN A 382 8.24 -3.34 -0.11
C GLN A 382 7.03 -2.83 0.65
N PHE A 383 7.23 -1.69 1.35
CA PHE A 383 6.26 -1.10 2.25
C PHE A 383 6.03 0.36 1.92
N THR A 384 4.76 0.76 1.87
CA THR A 384 4.39 2.17 1.88
C THR A 384 4.28 2.66 3.31
N ALA A 385 5.00 3.73 3.62
CA ALA A 385 4.79 4.56 4.78
C ALA A 385 4.22 5.91 4.33
N ASP A 386 2.92 6.08 4.48
CA ASP A 386 2.23 7.34 4.20
C ASP A 386 2.16 8.13 5.51
N ILE A 387 3.08 9.07 5.66
CA ILE A 387 3.32 9.79 6.90
C ILE A 387 2.62 11.13 6.87
N ALA A 388 1.63 11.31 7.74
CA ALA A 388 1.05 12.62 8.01
C ALA A 388 1.57 13.16 9.34
N ALA A 389 1.95 14.42 9.38
CA ALA A 389 2.44 15.08 10.58
C ALA A 389 1.78 16.43 10.79
N VAL A 390 1.66 16.81 12.06
CA VAL A 390 1.08 18.08 12.50
C VAL A 390 2.04 18.68 13.52
N GLY A 391 2.33 19.97 13.37
CA GLY A 391 3.14 20.71 14.34
C GLY A 391 2.40 20.98 15.64
N ALA A 392 2.97 21.80 16.50
CA ALA A 392 2.38 22.16 17.78
C ALA A 392 0.94 22.70 17.62
N PHE A 393 0.07 22.38 18.57
CA PHE A 393 -1.33 22.83 18.61
C PHE A 393 -2.18 22.43 17.37
N GLY A 394 -1.84 21.34 16.71
CA GLY A 394 -2.59 20.87 15.55
C GLY A 394 -2.40 21.69 14.26
N ARG A 395 -1.36 22.53 14.19
CA ARG A 395 -1.10 23.43 13.08
C ARG A 395 -0.01 22.87 12.15
N GLY A 396 0.05 23.39 10.92
CA GLY A 396 1.14 23.09 9.98
C GLY A 396 1.12 21.67 9.44
N TYR A 397 -0.06 21.14 9.08
CA TYR A 397 -0.19 19.79 8.48
C TYR A 397 0.70 19.59 7.27
N ARG A 398 1.37 18.44 7.22
CA ARG A 398 2.16 17.93 6.10
C ARG A 398 1.92 16.44 5.94
N ARG A 399 2.02 15.94 4.71
CA ARG A 399 1.88 14.51 4.40
C ARG A 399 2.83 14.10 3.29
N VAL A 400 3.62 13.06 3.53
CA VAL A 400 4.58 12.52 2.55
C VAL A 400 4.51 11.00 2.55
N LYS A 401 4.36 10.42 1.37
CA LYS A 401 4.44 8.99 1.14
C LYS A 401 5.88 8.58 0.83
N PHE A 402 6.37 7.56 1.52
CA PHE A 402 7.63 6.89 1.25
C PHE A 402 7.38 5.43 0.87
N ILE A 403 8.16 4.94 -0.10
CA ILE A 403 8.23 3.51 -0.41
C ILE A 403 9.58 3.00 0.10
N PHE A 404 9.53 2.02 0.97
CA PHE A 404 10.69 1.34 1.52
C PHE A 404 10.87 -0.03 0.86
N ASP A 405 12.12 -0.43 0.63
CA ASP A 405 12.51 -1.78 0.20
C ASP A 405 13.49 -2.38 1.22
N VAL A 406 13.18 -3.58 1.69
CA VAL A 406 14.02 -4.35 2.62
C VAL A 406 14.56 -5.65 2.00
N SER A 407 14.36 -5.84 0.69
CA SER A 407 14.73 -7.08 0.00
C SER A 407 16.22 -7.42 0.04
N ASP A 408 17.07 -6.44 0.30
CA ASP A 408 18.53 -6.60 0.46
C ASP A 408 18.95 -6.65 1.95
N GLY A 409 17.99 -6.83 2.87
CA GLY A 409 18.22 -6.96 4.32
C GLY A 409 18.36 -5.63 5.08
N THR A 410 18.41 -4.49 4.39
CA THR A 410 18.46 -3.15 5.00
C THR A 410 17.41 -2.24 4.38
N PRO A 411 16.63 -1.51 5.20
CA PRO A 411 15.60 -0.60 4.68
C PRO A 411 16.21 0.52 3.80
N LYS A 412 15.70 0.64 2.58
CA LYS A 412 16.08 1.69 1.63
C LYS A 412 14.84 2.42 1.15
N ILE A 413 14.87 3.73 1.06
CA ILE A 413 13.80 4.52 0.47
C ILE A 413 13.97 4.48 -1.06
N LEU A 414 12.98 3.92 -1.75
CA LEU A 414 12.93 3.88 -3.22
C LEU A 414 12.25 5.11 -3.81
N TYR A 415 11.26 5.66 -3.11
CA TYR A 415 10.41 6.73 -3.62
C TYR A 415 9.91 7.63 -2.49
N ARG A 416 9.75 8.93 -2.79
CA ARG A 416 9.20 9.94 -1.89
C ARG A 416 8.24 10.83 -2.68
N GLN A 417 7.04 11.06 -2.13
CA GLN A 417 6.01 11.89 -2.76
C GLN A 417 5.32 12.78 -1.72
N ASP A 418 5.25 14.07 -1.98
CA ASP A 418 4.46 15.00 -1.17
C ASP A 418 2.97 14.86 -1.53
N LEU A 419 2.16 14.49 -0.54
CA LEU A 419 0.70 14.34 -0.63
C LEU A 419 -0.05 15.44 0.13
N SER A 420 0.63 16.46 0.66
CA SER A 420 0.01 17.53 1.47
C SER A 420 -1.14 18.23 0.72
N ARG A 421 -1.08 18.27 -0.61
CA ARG A 421 -2.11 18.88 -1.47
C ARG A 421 -3.41 18.09 -1.56
N LEU A 422 -3.42 16.82 -1.17
CA LEU A 422 -4.63 15.99 -1.17
C LEU A 422 -5.56 16.32 0.02
N GLY A 423 -5.11 17.17 0.93
CA GLY A 423 -5.89 17.62 2.08
C GLY A 423 -5.70 16.77 3.33
N TRP A 424 -6.63 16.95 4.28
CA TRP A 424 -6.60 16.27 5.56
C TRP A 424 -6.95 14.79 5.42
N ALA A 425 -6.11 13.92 5.94
CA ALA A 425 -6.25 12.49 5.77
C ALA A 425 -6.30 11.69 7.10
N LEU A 426 -6.33 12.37 8.26
CA LEU A 426 -6.29 11.73 9.58
C LEU A 426 -7.69 11.48 10.18
N GLY A 427 -8.77 11.76 9.43
CA GLY A 427 -10.14 11.63 9.90
C GLY A 427 -10.59 12.72 10.88
N GLU A 428 -11.86 12.68 11.26
CA GLU A 428 -12.46 13.69 12.14
C GLU A 428 -11.98 13.56 13.59
N LYS A 429 -11.88 12.35 14.13
CA LYS A 429 -11.44 12.10 15.51
C LYS A 429 -10.07 12.70 15.83
N ALA A 430 -9.12 12.53 14.91
CA ALA A 430 -7.80 13.10 15.08
C ALA A 430 -7.87 14.63 15.09
N ARG A 431 -8.71 15.23 14.23
CA ARG A 431 -8.93 16.67 14.15
C ARG A 431 -9.53 17.23 15.43
N GLU A 432 -10.58 16.61 15.95
CA GLU A 432 -11.24 17.01 17.20
C GLU A 432 -10.28 16.94 18.40
N THR A 433 -9.50 15.86 18.49
CA THR A 433 -8.51 15.69 19.57
C THR A 433 -7.42 16.75 19.53
N LEU A 434 -7.00 17.18 18.35
CA LEU A 434 -5.99 18.23 18.19
C LEU A 434 -6.54 19.61 18.55
N VAL A 435 -7.78 19.92 18.15
CA VAL A 435 -8.46 21.20 18.46
C VAL A 435 -8.80 21.31 19.94
N ALA A 436 -9.26 20.23 20.58
CA ALA A 436 -9.59 20.24 22.01
C ALA A 436 -8.37 20.55 22.90
N LYS A 437 -7.16 20.21 22.46
CA LYS A 437 -5.91 20.55 23.16
C LYS A 437 -5.45 22.01 22.95
N ASP A 438 -5.89 22.66 21.88
CA ASP A 438 -5.59 24.08 21.61
C ASP A 438 -6.45 25.03 22.47
N THR A 439 -7.52 24.52 23.10
CA THR A 439 -8.47 25.29 23.93
C THR A 439 -8.25 25.17 25.44
N GLN A 440 -7.27 24.36 25.87
CA GLN A 440 -6.81 24.22 27.25
C GLN A 440 -5.46 24.94 27.47
#